data_1f8ed99f9cc94514b007d895910fb50d
#
_entry.id   1f8ed99f9cc94514b007d895910fb50d
#
_cell.length_a   1.000
_cell.length_b   1.000
_cell.length_c   1.000
_cell.angle_alpha   90.00
_cell.angle_beta   90.00
_cell.angle_gamma   90.00
#
_symmetry.space_group_name_H-M   'P 1'
#
loop_
_entity.id
_entity.type
_entity.pdbx_description
1 polymer ?
#
loop_
_entity_poly.entity_id
_entity_poly.type
_entity_poly.pdbx_seq_one_letter_code
_entity_poly.pdbx_strand_id
1 'polypeptide(L)'
;CSSDLDIVMVGPERLVANWGAKGLMADLSDLWTDDQKADISASVEAACKDSSGAYYEFPLCMTAHCMAINKTVFEAAGAMQYVDAENHTWTTDNFLKAVQAVYDSGKTDVGAIYCSGQGGDQGTRAIINNMYGGTFTDAAHTKYTADSAENVKAIETLHNQDGINFDASINGGEEITLFRNGTLQMAFCWNIAQQTNSDNSAAGTTNNGDDILFMAFPTESGDPALCGGIWGFGIFDNGDENKIAASKTFINFMANSDETAKAVKTSTYFSVKNSLSDLYADDEVMNEYQKLMPYLGDYYQVTPGWAEARTAWWNMLQQVGEGADVTTAVTEFCTTANAA
;
A
#
# COMPACT_ATOMS: atom_id res chain seq x y z
N CYS A 1 -0.09 -26.86 -14.53
CA CYS A 1 0.51 -27.36 -13.27
C CYS A 1 -0.61 -27.78 -12.37
N SER A 2 -0.80 -29.08 -12.15
CA SER A 2 -1.60 -29.57 -11.04
C SER A 2 -0.80 -29.23 -9.79
N SER A 3 -1.21 -28.21 -9.07
CA SER A 3 -0.65 -28.00 -7.75
C SER A 3 -1.27 -29.03 -6.82
N ASP A 4 -0.44 -29.82 -6.15
CA ASP A 4 -0.88 -30.67 -5.05
C ASP A 4 -1.19 -29.83 -3.79
N LEU A 5 -1.29 -28.52 -3.94
CA LEU A 5 -1.58 -27.56 -2.88
C LEU A 5 -3.09 -27.51 -2.65
N ASP A 6 -3.51 -27.75 -1.43
CA ASP A 6 -4.90 -27.59 -1.01
C ASP A 6 -5.16 -26.16 -0.52
N ILE A 7 -4.24 -25.58 0.26
CA ILE A 7 -4.33 -24.22 0.85
C ILE A 7 -3.16 -23.38 0.38
N VAL A 8 -3.42 -22.11 0.14
CA VAL A 8 -2.40 -21.12 -0.15
C VAL A 8 -2.68 -19.83 0.63
N MET A 9 -1.61 -19.15 1.09
CA MET A 9 -1.69 -17.84 1.75
C MET A 9 -1.03 -16.81 0.84
N VAL A 10 -1.82 -15.92 0.25
CA VAL A 10 -1.39 -14.80 -0.60
C VAL A 10 -2.48 -13.71 -0.60
N GLY A 11 -2.30 -12.65 -1.37
CA GLY A 11 -3.26 -11.55 -1.44
C GLY A 11 -4.41 -11.76 -2.43
N PRO A 12 -5.42 -10.87 -2.35
CA PRO A 12 -6.65 -10.93 -3.17
C PRO A 12 -6.38 -10.83 -4.68
N GLU A 13 -5.31 -10.15 -5.07
CA GLU A 13 -4.94 -10.02 -6.49
C GLU A 13 -4.67 -11.38 -7.16
N ARG A 14 -4.31 -12.39 -6.36
CA ARG A 14 -4.14 -13.77 -6.82
C ARG A 14 -5.35 -14.62 -6.53
N LEU A 15 -5.86 -14.58 -5.29
CA LEU A 15 -6.94 -15.44 -4.84
C LEU A 15 -8.27 -15.10 -5.52
N VAL A 16 -8.58 -13.81 -5.61
CA VAL A 16 -9.85 -13.32 -6.17
C VAL A 16 -9.70 -13.03 -7.67
N ALA A 17 -8.84 -12.07 -8.02
CA ALA A 17 -8.78 -11.52 -9.37
C ALA A 17 -8.14 -12.47 -10.41
N ASN A 18 -7.30 -13.41 -9.99
CA ASN A 18 -6.65 -14.33 -10.92
C ASN A 18 -7.23 -15.74 -10.82
N TRP A 19 -7.00 -16.43 -9.71
CA TRP A 19 -7.39 -17.85 -9.58
C TRP A 19 -8.89 -18.03 -9.36
N GLY A 20 -9.53 -17.17 -8.54
CA GLY A 20 -10.97 -17.14 -8.34
C GLY A 20 -11.71 -16.87 -9.64
N ALA A 21 -11.31 -15.79 -10.35
CA ALA A 21 -11.89 -15.43 -11.65
C ALA A 21 -11.77 -16.53 -12.73
N LYS A 22 -10.78 -17.44 -12.59
CA LYS A 22 -10.59 -18.59 -13.47
C LYS A 22 -11.33 -19.86 -12.99
N GLY A 23 -12.10 -19.77 -11.89
CA GLY A 23 -12.83 -20.91 -11.33
C GLY A 23 -11.93 -22.00 -10.73
N LEU A 24 -10.74 -21.63 -10.25
CA LEU A 24 -9.75 -22.55 -9.66
C LEU A 24 -9.86 -22.64 -8.13
N MET A 25 -10.63 -21.74 -7.50
CA MET A 25 -10.71 -21.62 -6.06
C MET A 25 -12.08 -22.09 -5.55
N ALA A 26 -12.09 -22.71 -4.37
CA ALA A 26 -13.31 -23.05 -3.67
C ALA A 26 -13.94 -21.79 -3.04
N ASP A 27 -15.26 -21.72 -3.06
CA ASP A 27 -16.02 -20.65 -2.40
C ASP A 27 -15.91 -20.80 -0.86
N LEU A 28 -15.55 -19.70 -0.20
CA LEU A 28 -15.37 -19.58 1.25
C LEU A 28 -16.52 -18.81 1.92
N SER A 29 -17.61 -18.53 1.23
CA SER A 29 -18.71 -17.70 1.74
C SER A 29 -19.30 -18.21 3.07
N ASP A 30 -19.22 -19.50 3.33
CA ASP A 30 -19.66 -20.14 4.58
C ASP A 30 -18.76 -19.81 5.80
N LEU A 31 -17.53 -19.35 5.59
CA LEU A 31 -16.65 -18.85 6.64
C LEU A 31 -16.95 -17.37 7.02
N TRP A 32 -17.58 -16.63 6.13
CA TRP A 32 -17.88 -15.21 6.31
C TRP A 32 -19.24 -15.02 7.00
N THR A 33 -19.27 -15.30 8.30
CA THR A 33 -20.44 -15.04 9.14
C THR A 33 -20.67 -13.53 9.33
N ASP A 34 -21.85 -13.13 9.81
CA ASP A 34 -22.15 -11.74 10.13
C ASP A 34 -21.18 -11.16 11.17
N ASP A 35 -20.79 -11.97 12.17
CA ASP A 35 -19.81 -11.56 13.19
C ASP A 35 -18.42 -11.31 12.56
N GLN A 36 -17.99 -12.13 11.61
CA GLN A 36 -16.72 -11.91 10.90
C GLN A 36 -16.75 -10.62 10.09
N LYS A 37 -17.83 -10.38 9.36
CA LYS A 37 -18.01 -9.15 8.57
C LYS A 37 -18.05 -7.89 9.44
N ALA A 38 -18.65 -7.97 10.63
CA ALA A 38 -18.71 -6.87 11.57
C ALA A 38 -17.35 -6.52 12.20
N ASP A 39 -16.44 -7.49 12.27
CA ASP A 39 -15.09 -7.33 12.86
C ASP A 39 -14.01 -6.95 11.83
N ILE A 40 -14.35 -6.84 10.55
CA ILE A 40 -13.42 -6.54 9.46
C ILE A 40 -13.89 -5.27 8.72
N SER A 41 -12.95 -4.43 8.27
CA SER A 41 -13.31 -3.22 7.51
C SER A 41 -13.97 -3.57 6.16
N ALA A 42 -14.88 -2.69 5.70
CA ALA A 42 -15.59 -2.90 4.44
C ALA A 42 -14.65 -2.98 3.22
N SER A 43 -13.52 -2.27 3.25
CA SER A 43 -12.52 -2.31 2.17
C SER A 43 -11.80 -3.66 2.11
N VAL A 44 -11.45 -4.23 3.26
CA VAL A 44 -10.83 -5.56 3.34
C VAL A 44 -11.84 -6.65 2.91
N GLU A 45 -13.09 -6.58 3.41
CA GLU A 45 -14.13 -7.51 2.98
C GLU A 45 -14.35 -7.45 1.47
N ALA A 46 -14.44 -6.26 0.90
CA ALA A 46 -14.66 -6.07 -0.53
C ALA A 46 -13.54 -6.69 -1.38
N ALA A 47 -12.28 -6.61 -0.92
CA ALA A 47 -11.14 -7.20 -1.62
C ALA A 47 -11.17 -8.74 -1.65
N CYS A 48 -11.83 -9.39 -0.68
CA CYS A 48 -11.86 -10.85 -0.55
C CYS A 48 -12.92 -11.57 -1.38
N LYS A 49 -13.79 -10.83 -2.08
CA LYS A 49 -14.88 -11.37 -2.90
C LYS A 49 -14.82 -10.88 -4.34
N ASP A 50 -15.37 -11.65 -5.25
CA ASP A 50 -15.52 -11.26 -6.64
C ASP A 50 -16.80 -10.43 -6.89
N SER A 51 -17.01 -10.02 -8.13
CA SER A 51 -18.19 -9.24 -8.55
C SER A 51 -19.51 -10.00 -8.44
N SER A 52 -19.49 -11.33 -8.33
CA SER A 52 -20.68 -12.17 -8.09
C SER A 52 -21.03 -12.24 -6.60
N GLY A 53 -20.12 -11.83 -5.72
CA GLY A 53 -20.24 -11.91 -4.28
C GLY A 53 -19.68 -13.19 -3.67
N ALA A 54 -19.03 -14.06 -4.45
CA ALA A 54 -18.36 -15.26 -3.96
C ALA A 54 -17.01 -14.87 -3.28
N TYR A 55 -16.73 -15.45 -2.12
CA TYR A 55 -15.49 -15.17 -1.37
C TYR A 55 -14.43 -16.23 -1.71
N TYR A 56 -13.27 -15.78 -2.13
CA TYR A 56 -12.12 -16.63 -2.45
C TYR A 56 -10.92 -16.42 -1.52
N GLU A 57 -11.03 -15.47 -0.61
CA GLU A 57 -10.04 -15.24 0.44
C GLU A 57 -10.70 -15.14 1.80
N PHE A 58 -10.03 -15.73 2.81
CA PHE A 58 -10.32 -15.48 4.22
C PHE A 58 -9.10 -14.80 4.83
N PRO A 59 -9.16 -13.49 5.13
CA PRO A 59 -8.00 -12.69 5.46
C PRO A 59 -7.51 -12.95 6.89
N LEU A 60 -6.21 -12.86 7.09
CA LEU A 60 -5.55 -13.02 8.40
C LEU A 60 -4.91 -11.73 8.88
N CYS A 61 -4.11 -11.11 8.02
CA CYS A 61 -3.33 -9.94 8.37
C CYS A 61 -3.21 -8.98 7.19
N MET A 62 -2.83 -7.75 7.51
CA MET A 62 -2.65 -6.68 6.53
C MET A 62 -1.47 -5.79 6.89
N THR A 63 -1.02 -5.00 5.93
CA THR A 63 -0.17 -3.85 6.14
C THR A 63 -0.59 -2.73 5.21
N ALA A 64 -0.28 -1.49 5.56
CA ALA A 64 -0.38 -0.36 4.65
C ALA A 64 1.02 0.13 4.30
N HIS A 65 1.19 0.64 3.08
CA HIS A 65 2.33 1.46 2.72
C HIS A 65 1.96 2.91 3.01
N CYS A 66 2.84 3.61 3.67
CA CYS A 66 2.68 5.03 3.99
C CYS A 66 3.93 5.80 3.56
N MET A 67 3.96 7.07 3.87
CA MET A 67 5.17 7.87 3.81
C MET A 67 5.93 7.78 5.13
N ALA A 68 7.24 7.96 5.07
CA ALA A 68 8.08 8.23 6.23
C ALA A 68 8.81 9.55 6.02
N ILE A 69 8.89 10.39 7.05
CA ILE A 69 9.68 11.63 7.01
C ILE A 69 10.75 11.61 8.11
N ASN A 70 11.89 12.22 7.82
CA ASN A 70 12.92 12.51 8.81
C ASN A 70 12.43 13.65 9.70
N LYS A 71 11.79 13.31 10.81
CA LYS A 71 11.19 14.27 11.74
C LYS A 71 12.22 15.29 12.24
N THR A 72 13.41 14.83 12.58
CA THR A 72 14.50 15.71 13.09
C THR A 72 14.86 16.79 12.07
N VAL A 73 14.96 16.44 10.79
CA VAL A 73 15.25 17.39 9.71
C VAL A 73 14.06 18.33 9.48
N PHE A 74 12.83 17.83 9.48
CA PHE A 74 11.63 18.64 9.33
C PHE A 74 11.46 19.64 10.48
N GLU A 75 11.77 19.25 11.72
CA GLU A 75 11.81 20.16 12.87
C GLU A 75 12.85 21.26 12.69
N ALA A 76 14.07 20.89 12.30
CA ALA A 76 15.15 21.86 12.07
C ALA A 76 14.85 22.84 10.94
N ALA A 77 14.13 22.42 9.91
CA ALA A 77 13.68 23.26 8.79
C ALA A 77 12.41 24.07 9.11
N GLY A 78 11.79 23.91 10.28
CA GLY A 78 10.51 24.54 10.62
C GLY A 78 9.32 23.98 9.82
N ALA A 79 9.48 22.81 9.18
CA ALA A 79 8.47 22.21 8.32
C ALA A 79 7.35 21.52 9.11
N MET A 80 7.57 21.17 10.38
CA MET A 80 6.58 20.49 11.23
C MET A 80 5.30 21.29 11.48
N GLN A 81 5.32 22.63 11.29
CA GLN A 81 4.10 23.45 11.35
C GLN A 81 3.06 23.10 10.27
N TYR A 82 3.45 22.39 9.23
CA TYR A 82 2.59 21.94 8.13
C TYR A 82 2.13 20.49 8.28
N VAL A 83 2.51 19.81 9.37
CA VAL A 83 2.26 18.38 9.62
C VAL A 83 1.29 18.23 10.76
N ASP A 84 0.22 17.47 10.57
CA ASP A 84 -0.61 16.98 11.67
C ASP A 84 0.00 15.66 12.18
N ALA A 85 0.91 15.80 13.15
CA ALA A 85 1.64 14.65 13.69
C ALA A 85 0.78 13.77 14.61
N GLU A 86 -0.36 14.25 15.12
CA GLU A 86 -1.28 13.49 15.97
C GLU A 86 -2.10 12.51 15.13
N ASN A 87 -2.61 12.98 13.99
CA ASN A 87 -3.41 12.19 13.06
C ASN A 87 -2.57 11.58 11.92
N HIS A 88 -1.28 11.86 11.86
CA HIS A 88 -0.36 11.42 10.79
C HIS A 88 -0.82 11.84 9.38
N THR A 89 -1.38 13.04 9.26
CA THR A 89 -1.97 13.56 8.01
C THR A 89 -1.45 14.94 7.66
N TRP A 90 -1.69 15.36 6.44
CA TRP A 90 -1.47 16.70 5.92
C TRP A 90 -2.34 16.96 4.69
N THR A 91 -2.60 18.23 4.40
CA THR A 91 -3.20 18.60 3.13
C THR A 91 -2.12 18.62 2.04
N THR A 92 -2.53 18.51 0.78
CA THR A 92 -1.62 18.65 -0.38
C THR A 92 -0.83 19.96 -0.32
N ASP A 93 -1.50 21.06 -0.01
CA ASP A 93 -0.86 22.39 0.12
C ASP A 93 0.19 22.41 1.26
N ASN A 94 -0.13 21.83 2.39
CA ASN A 94 0.80 21.73 3.51
C ASN A 94 1.99 20.81 3.21
N PHE A 95 1.77 19.69 2.52
CA PHE A 95 2.84 18.82 2.05
C PHE A 95 3.84 19.58 1.17
N LEU A 96 3.35 20.30 0.16
CA LEU A 96 4.22 21.09 -0.74
C LEU A 96 5.00 22.17 0.01
N LYS A 97 4.35 22.86 0.98
CA LYS A 97 5.03 23.83 1.85
C LYS A 97 6.09 23.18 2.74
N ALA A 98 5.81 21.99 3.27
CA ALA A 98 6.78 21.25 4.09
C ALA A 98 8.00 20.84 3.27
N VAL A 99 7.79 20.32 2.06
CA VAL A 99 8.86 19.98 1.11
C VAL A 99 9.72 21.22 0.81
N GLN A 100 9.06 22.35 0.46
CA GLN A 100 9.77 23.59 0.16
C GLN A 100 10.60 24.09 1.36
N ALA A 101 10.05 24.04 2.58
CA ALA A 101 10.78 24.47 3.77
C ALA A 101 12.03 23.61 4.02
N VAL A 102 11.94 22.31 3.80
CA VAL A 102 13.09 21.40 3.90
C VAL A 102 14.11 21.68 2.80
N TYR A 103 13.67 21.89 1.55
CA TYR A 103 14.53 22.27 0.44
C TYR A 103 15.27 23.59 0.72
N ASP A 104 14.57 24.63 1.15
CA ASP A 104 15.12 25.94 1.48
C ASP A 104 16.13 25.91 2.64
N SER A 105 16.05 24.88 3.50
CA SER A 105 17.04 24.65 4.57
C SER A 105 18.39 24.11 4.07
N GLY A 106 18.50 23.84 2.76
CA GLY A 106 19.69 23.32 2.10
C GLY A 106 19.70 21.81 1.88
N LYS A 107 18.56 21.13 2.09
CA LYS A 107 18.36 19.71 1.79
C LYS A 107 17.73 19.56 0.39
N THR A 108 18.56 19.50 -0.64
CA THR A 108 18.11 19.50 -2.04
C THR A 108 17.39 18.22 -2.49
N ASP A 109 17.66 17.12 -1.82
CA ASP A 109 17.07 15.81 -2.10
C ASP A 109 16.06 15.47 -1.00
N VAL A 110 14.87 16.08 -1.06
CA VAL A 110 13.84 15.91 -0.04
C VAL A 110 13.13 14.59 -0.23
N GLY A 111 12.70 14.26 -1.45
CA GLY A 111 12.06 13.02 -1.80
C GLY A 111 12.31 12.63 -3.26
N ALA A 112 12.04 11.37 -3.61
CA ALA A 112 12.20 10.88 -4.97
C ALA A 112 10.99 10.06 -5.42
N ILE A 113 10.42 10.42 -6.57
CA ILE A 113 9.50 9.55 -7.30
C ILE A 113 10.36 8.55 -8.06
N TYR A 114 10.40 7.33 -7.54
CA TYR A 114 11.18 6.24 -8.10
C TYR A 114 10.39 5.47 -9.17
N CYS A 115 11.07 5.03 -10.19
CA CYS A 115 10.45 4.42 -11.36
C CYS A 115 11.25 3.28 -11.98
N SER A 116 12.15 2.67 -11.23
CA SER A 116 12.93 1.51 -11.66
C SER A 116 12.39 0.21 -11.08
N GLY A 117 11.43 -0.43 -11.74
CA GLY A 117 10.96 -1.78 -11.39
C GLY A 117 9.84 -1.85 -10.32
N GLN A 118 9.49 -3.07 -9.92
CA GLN A 118 8.29 -3.38 -9.12
C GLN A 118 8.43 -3.10 -7.61
N GLY A 119 9.63 -2.89 -7.12
CA GLY A 119 9.83 -2.67 -5.69
C GLY A 119 9.26 -1.32 -5.25
N GLY A 120 8.19 -1.34 -4.43
CA GLY A 120 7.64 -0.15 -3.82
C GLY A 120 6.79 0.74 -4.71
N ASP A 121 6.38 0.27 -5.88
CA ASP A 121 5.53 1.03 -6.82
C ASP A 121 4.19 1.50 -6.21
N GLN A 122 3.75 0.90 -5.09
CA GLN A 122 2.56 1.33 -4.34
C GLN A 122 2.64 2.79 -3.88
N GLY A 123 3.81 3.23 -3.40
CA GLY A 123 3.98 4.59 -2.89
C GLY A 123 3.77 5.65 -3.95
N THR A 124 4.29 5.44 -5.15
CA THR A 124 4.12 6.40 -6.27
C THR A 124 2.69 6.49 -6.74
N ARG A 125 1.96 5.37 -6.80
CA ARG A 125 0.53 5.38 -7.12
C ARG A 125 -0.28 6.09 -6.03
N ALA A 126 0.02 5.77 -4.78
CA ALA A 126 -0.73 6.32 -3.66
C ALA A 126 -0.57 7.84 -3.56
N ILE A 127 0.63 8.40 -3.65
CA ILE A 127 0.79 9.85 -3.58
C ILE A 127 0.08 10.55 -4.74
N ILE A 128 0.21 10.04 -5.97
CA ILE A 128 -0.41 10.64 -7.15
C ILE A 128 -1.93 10.62 -7.04
N ASN A 129 -2.53 9.49 -6.67
CA ASN A 129 -3.99 9.39 -6.54
C ASN A 129 -4.53 10.26 -5.40
N ASN A 130 -3.80 10.35 -4.27
CA ASN A 130 -4.28 11.09 -3.10
C ASN A 130 -4.25 12.60 -3.29
N MET A 131 -3.18 13.16 -3.87
CA MET A 131 -2.92 14.61 -3.86
C MET A 131 -4.11 15.46 -4.28
N TYR A 132 -4.84 15.05 -5.32
CA TYR A 132 -5.97 15.80 -5.86
C TYR A 132 -7.24 14.95 -6.05
N GLY A 133 -7.28 13.76 -5.44
CA GLY A 133 -8.45 12.87 -5.50
C GLY A 133 -8.60 12.13 -6.82
N GLY A 134 -7.51 11.83 -7.50
CA GLY A 134 -7.50 10.96 -8.67
C GLY A 134 -7.71 9.49 -8.33
N THR A 135 -7.91 8.67 -9.35
CA THR A 135 -8.12 7.23 -9.19
C THR A 135 -7.18 6.43 -10.08
N PHE A 136 -6.77 5.25 -9.63
CA PHE A 136 -5.96 4.35 -10.44
C PHE A 136 -6.84 3.48 -11.35
N THR A 137 -8.01 3.06 -10.83
CA THR A 137 -9.00 2.28 -11.55
C THR A 137 -10.40 2.86 -11.33
N ASP A 138 -11.37 2.43 -12.11
CA ASP A 138 -12.77 2.71 -11.83
C ASP A 138 -13.25 1.96 -10.58
N ALA A 139 -14.35 2.43 -9.98
CA ALA A 139 -14.91 1.86 -8.75
C ALA A 139 -15.39 0.40 -8.90
N ALA A 140 -15.59 -0.08 -10.13
CA ALA A 140 -15.96 -1.45 -10.42
C ALA A 140 -14.74 -2.37 -10.64
N HIS A 141 -13.52 -1.84 -10.59
CA HIS A 141 -12.27 -2.53 -10.88
C HIS A 141 -12.26 -3.24 -12.24
N THR A 142 -12.80 -2.56 -13.25
CA THR A 142 -12.92 -3.12 -14.60
C THR A 142 -11.95 -2.49 -15.59
N LYS A 143 -11.44 -1.30 -15.28
CA LYS A 143 -10.49 -0.57 -16.14
C LYS A 143 -9.60 0.39 -15.34
N TYR A 144 -8.47 0.73 -15.91
CA TYR A 144 -7.53 1.74 -15.40
C TYR A 144 -7.95 3.14 -15.87
N THR A 145 -7.95 4.08 -14.92
CA THR A 145 -8.42 5.47 -15.08
C THR A 145 -7.39 6.50 -14.60
N ALA A 146 -6.12 6.09 -14.55
CA ALA A 146 -5.05 6.93 -14.01
C ALA A 146 -4.74 8.17 -14.88
N ASP A 147 -5.36 8.31 -16.05
CA ASP A 147 -5.29 9.47 -16.94
C ASP A 147 -6.29 10.59 -16.58
N SER A 148 -6.84 10.55 -15.37
CA SER A 148 -7.69 11.64 -14.85
C SER A 148 -6.91 12.95 -14.77
N ALA A 149 -7.63 14.08 -14.88
CA ALA A 149 -7.02 15.41 -14.76
C ALA A 149 -6.36 15.63 -13.40
N GLU A 150 -6.87 15.01 -12.34
CA GLU A 150 -6.35 15.05 -10.98
C GLU A 150 -4.99 14.37 -10.90
N ASN A 151 -4.83 13.18 -11.49
CA ASN A 151 -3.57 12.46 -11.52
C ASN A 151 -2.52 13.15 -12.41
N VAL A 152 -2.91 13.67 -13.56
CA VAL A 152 -2.03 14.48 -14.42
C VAL A 152 -1.52 15.68 -13.63
N LYS A 153 -2.42 16.43 -12.96
CA LYS A 153 -2.05 17.57 -12.11
C LYS A 153 -1.11 17.15 -10.98
N ALA A 154 -1.31 16.00 -10.35
CA ALA A 154 -0.44 15.50 -9.28
C ALA A 154 0.98 15.22 -9.78
N ILE A 155 1.11 14.53 -10.92
CA ILE A 155 2.41 14.23 -11.53
C ILE A 155 3.12 15.53 -11.93
N GLU A 156 2.43 16.47 -12.59
CA GLU A 156 3.01 17.76 -12.97
C GLU A 156 3.45 18.56 -11.74
N THR A 157 2.63 18.56 -10.66
CA THR A 157 2.96 19.25 -9.41
C THR A 157 4.21 18.67 -8.78
N LEU A 158 4.30 17.34 -8.66
CA LEU A 158 5.47 16.65 -8.10
C LEU A 158 6.73 16.88 -8.96
N HIS A 159 6.59 16.80 -10.29
CA HIS A 159 7.70 16.99 -11.22
C HIS A 159 8.27 18.42 -11.19
N ASN A 160 7.44 19.41 -10.87
CA ASN A 160 7.85 20.83 -10.78
C ASN A 160 8.19 21.28 -9.34
N GLN A 161 8.03 20.42 -8.33
CA GLN A 161 8.30 20.77 -6.94
C GLN A 161 9.80 20.67 -6.64
N ASP A 162 10.41 21.77 -6.25
CA ASP A 162 11.79 21.77 -5.77
C ASP A 162 11.96 20.75 -4.63
N GLY A 163 13.02 19.96 -4.69
CA GLY A 163 13.32 18.93 -3.71
C GLY A 163 12.66 17.58 -3.97
N ILE A 164 11.77 17.46 -4.96
CA ILE A 164 11.22 16.16 -5.42
C ILE A 164 11.88 15.79 -6.74
N ASN A 165 12.61 14.69 -6.75
CA ASN A 165 13.31 14.18 -7.92
C ASN A 165 12.49 13.04 -8.57
N PHE A 166 12.37 13.08 -9.91
CA PHE A 166 11.94 11.91 -10.67
C PHE A 166 13.20 11.16 -11.09
N ASP A 167 13.51 10.05 -10.41
CA ASP A 167 14.75 9.30 -10.65
C ASP A 167 14.44 7.94 -11.29
N ALA A 168 14.75 7.86 -12.58
CA ALA A 168 14.56 6.65 -13.37
C ALA A 168 15.52 5.51 -12.97
N SER A 169 16.55 5.77 -12.18
CA SER A 169 17.56 4.80 -11.78
C SER A 169 17.25 4.07 -10.48
N ILE A 170 16.36 4.61 -9.63
CA ILE A 170 16.06 4.02 -8.33
C ILE A 170 14.73 3.26 -8.30
N ASN A 171 14.67 2.21 -7.48
CA ASN A 171 13.45 1.48 -7.13
C ASN A 171 13.06 1.76 -5.67
N GLY A 172 11.87 1.29 -5.24
CA GLY A 172 11.39 1.56 -3.89
C GLY A 172 12.27 1.01 -2.77
N GLY A 173 13.03 -0.06 -3.01
CA GLY A 173 13.99 -0.59 -2.03
C GLY A 173 15.23 0.32 -1.89
N GLU A 174 15.67 0.89 -2.99
CA GLU A 174 16.79 1.86 -2.99
C GLU A 174 16.35 3.19 -2.38
N GLU A 175 15.12 3.66 -2.66
CA GLU A 175 14.54 4.83 -2.01
C GLU A 175 14.59 4.70 -0.48
N ILE A 176 14.15 3.56 0.06
CA ILE A 176 14.19 3.30 1.50
C ILE A 176 15.64 3.34 2.03
N THR A 177 16.59 2.77 1.30
CA THR A 177 18.00 2.80 1.66
C THR A 177 18.55 4.23 1.69
N LEU A 178 18.24 5.05 0.68
CA LEU A 178 18.65 6.45 0.60
C LEU A 178 18.03 7.28 1.73
N PHE A 179 16.75 7.06 2.03
CA PHE A 179 16.08 7.70 3.15
C PHE A 179 16.73 7.33 4.50
N ARG A 180 16.95 6.05 4.75
CA ARG A 180 17.56 5.59 6.00
C ARG A 180 18.98 6.10 6.20
N ASN A 181 19.71 6.35 5.13
CA ASN A 181 21.06 6.95 5.18
C ASN A 181 21.05 8.49 5.24
N GLY A 182 19.86 9.13 5.23
CA GLY A 182 19.71 10.58 5.28
C GLY A 182 20.06 11.31 3.98
N THR A 183 20.17 10.58 2.87
CA THR A 183 20.30 11.19 1.52
C THR A 183 18.96 11.80 1.11
N LEU A 184 17.87 11.05 1.21
CA LEU A 184 16.52 11.57 1.11
C LEU A 184 15.99 11.93 2.51
N GLN A 185 15.07 12.89 2.59
CA GLN A 185 14.45 13.32 3.84
C GLN A 185 13.04 12.78 4.00
N MET A 186 12.50 12.12 2.98
CA MET A 186 11.25 11.37 3.01
C MET A 186 11.32 10.15 2.11
N ALA A 187 10.44 9.20 2.40
CA ALA A 187 10.20 8.02 1.59
C ALA A 187 8.71 7.90 1.30
N PHE A 188 8.36 7.50 0.07
CA PHE A 188 6.97 7.33 -0.36
C PHE A 188 6.47 5.90 -0.24
N CYS A 189 7.36 4.92 -0.01
CA CYS A 189 6.99 3.50 0.09
C CYS A 189 7.47 2.86 1.40
N TRP A 190 7.12 3.45 2.52
CA TRP A 190 7.47 2.86 3.81
C TRP A 190 6.49 1.74 4.20
N ASN A 191 7.03 0.60 4.60
CA ASN A 191 6.29 -0.50 5.18
C ASN A 191 7.01 -1.02 6.41
N ILE A 192 6.42 -0.81 7.59
CA ILE A 192 7.08 -1.14 8.86
C ILE A 192 7.38 -2.63 9.01
N ALA A 193 6.50 -3.51 8.50
CA ALA A 193 6.72 -4.95 8.57
C ALA A 193 8.00 -5.37 7.82
N GLN A 194 8.30 -4.72 6.69
CA GLN A 194 9.55 -4.95 5.95
C GLN A 194 10.76 -4.41 6.70
N GLN A 195 10.62 -3.31 7.44
CA GLN A 195 11.71 -2.71 8.21
C GLN A 195 12.03 -3.51 9.46
N THR A 196 11.03 -4.02 10.17
CA THR A 196 11.21 -4.83 11.38
C THR A 196 11.72 -6.24 11.10
N ASN A 197 11.39 -6.81 9.94
CA ASN A 197 11.88 -8.12 9.50
C ASN A 197 13.28 -8.09 8.87
N SER A 198 13.81 -6.92 8.54
CA SER A 198 15.21 -6.76 8.19
C SER A 198 16.05 -6.81 9.47
N ASP A 199 17.35 -7.11 9.39
CA ASP A 199 18.29 -7.05 10.54
C ASP A 199 18.37 -5.64 11.17
N ASN A 200 17.45 -4.78 10.85
CA ASN A 200 17.37 -3.39 11.15
C ASN A 200 16.33 -3.15 12.25
N SER A 201 16.77 -3.30 13.50
CA SER A 201 15.93 -3.20 14.70
C SER A 201 15.38 -1.80 14.99
N ALA A 202 15.75 -0.78 14.23
CA ALA A 202 15.38 0.60 14.48
C ALA A 202 14.38 1.12 13.43
N ALA A 203 13.17 0.54 13.39
CA ALA A 203 12.14 0.98 12.43
C ALA A 203 11.62 2.42 12.67
N GLY A 204 11.86 2.98 13.85
CA GLY A 204 11.47 4.35 14.22
C GLY A 204 12.59 5.40 14.05
N THR A 205 13.80 5.01 13.62
CA THR A 205 14.93 5.94 13.44
C THR A 205 15.69 5.67 12.14
N THR A 206 16.34 6.70 11.62
CA THR A 206 17.29 6.57 10.50
C THR A 206 18.61 5.93 10.96
N ASN A 207 19.48 5.56 10.03
CA ASN A 207 20.82 5.05 10.36
C ASN A 207 21.71 6.10 11.05
N ASN A 208 21.36 7.37 10.94
CA ASN A 208 22.05 8.48 11.60
C ASN A 208 21.47 8.80 12.98
N GLY A 209 20.42 8.10 13.41
CA GLY A 209 19.75 8.31 14.70
C GLY A 209 18.68 9.40 14.69
N ASP A 210 18.30 9.90 13.52
CA ASP A 210 17.18 10.86 13.41
C ASP A 210 15.84 10.15 13.59
N ASP A 211 14.90 10.80 14.25
CA ASP A 211 13.54 10.28 14.44
C ASP A 211 12.76 10.21 13.11
N ILE A 212 12.03 9.14 12.92
CA ILE A 212 11.11 8.95 11.80
C ILE A 212 9.68 9.21 12.28
N LEU A 213 8.90 9.97 11.49
CA LEU A 213 7.47 10.09 11.64
C LEU A 213 6.79 9.45 10.42
N PHE A 214 5.83 8.57 10.68
CA PHE A 214 5.01 7.94 9.64
C PHE A 214 3.87 8.87 9.26
N MET A 215 3.60 8.99 7.98
CA MET A 215 2.60 9.92 7.46
C MET A 215 1.72 9.25 6.40
N ALA A 216 0.44 9.53 6.43
CA ALA A 216 -0.43 9.24 5.31
C ALA A 216 -0.07 10.11 4.10
N PHE A 217 -0.53 9.72 2.91
CA PHE A 217 -0.33 10.52 1.70
C PHE A 217 -1.13 11.83 1.76
N PRO A 218 -0.60 12.93 1.20
CA PRO A 218 -1.28 14.22 1.24
C PRO A 218 -2.56 14.21 0.39
N THR A 219 -3.61 14.84 0.89
CA THR A 219 -4.89 14.98 0.17
C THR A 219 -5.47 16.39 0.29
N GLU A 220 -6.27 16.83 -0.69
CA GLU A 220 -7.04 18.07 -0.55
C GLU A 220 -8.21 17.91 0.45
N SER A 221 -8.81 16.73 0.51
CA SER A 221 -9.97 16.43 1.37
C SER A 221 -9.63 16.25 2.85
N GLY A 222 -8.39 15.86 3.16
CA GLY A 222 -7.99 15.41 4.49
C GLY A 222 -8.29 13.93 4.76
N ASP A 223 -8.87 13.20 3.80
CA ASP A 223 -9.22 11.77 3.91
C ASP A 223 -8.26 10.95 3.04
N PRO A 224 -7.09 10.54 3.56
CA PRO A 224 -6.11 9.78 2.79
C PRO A 224 -6.56 8.35 2.55
N ALA A 225 -6.17 7.79 1.39
CA ALA A 225 -6.34 6.39 1.05
C ALA A 225 -4.97 5.73 0.86
N LEU A 226 -4.55 4.95 1.85
CA LEU A 226 -3.30 4.18 1.75
C LEU A 226 -3.52 2.96 0.85
N CYS A 227 -2.50 2.57 0.12
CA CYS A 227 -2.46 1.25 -0.49
C CYS A 227 -1.67 0.30 0.40
N GLY A 228 -1.93 -1.00 0.28
CA GLY A 228 -1.29 -1.99 1.12
C GLY A 228 -1.45 -3.40 0.60
N GLY A 229 -1.08 -4.34 1.44
CA GLY A 229 -1.29 -5.76 1.22
C GLY A 229 -2.28 -6.30 2.23
N ILE A 230 -3.14 -7.18 1.75
CA ILE A 230 -3.97 -8.07 2.56
C ILE A 230 -3.43 -9.46 2.30
N TRP A 231 -3.26 -10.26 3.34
CA TRP A 231 -2.85 -11.65 3.23
C TRP A 231 -3.85 -12.53 3.94
N GLY A 232 -4.33 -13.49 3.19
CA GLY A 232 -5.30 -14.44 3.67
C GLY A 232 -5.13 -15.80 3.02
N PHE A 233 -6.01 -16.68 3.36
CA PHE A 233 -6.05 -18.06 2.88
C PHE A 233 -7.08 -18.23 1.78
N GLY A 234 -6.68 -18.94 0.72
CA GLY A 234 -7.59 -19.49 -0.28
C GLY A 234 -7.41 -21.00 -0.38
N ILE A 235 -8.41 -21.68 -0.90
CA ILE A 235 -8.43 -23.14 -1.11
C ILE A 235 -8.55 -23.38 -2.60
N PHE A 236 -7.64 -24.20 -3.18
CA PHE A 236 -7.82 -24.67 -4.54
C PHE A 236 -8.94 -25.70 -4.58
N ASP A 237 -9.88 -25.54 -5.52
CA ASP A 237 -10.93 -26.52 -5.77
C ASP A 237 -10.35 -27.70 -6.56
N ASN A 238 -10.04 -28.75 -5.86
CA ASN A 238 -9.54 -30.02 -6.42
C ASN A 238 -10.65 -31.11 -6.58
N GLY A 239 -11.91 -30.73 -6.31
CA GLY A 239 -13.06 -31.62 -6.38
C GLY A 239 -13.17 -32.62 -5.20
N ASP A 240 -12.29 -32.52 -4.18
CA ASP A 240 -12.37 -33.37 -2.98
C ASP A 240 -13.01 -32.56 -1.82
N GLU A 241 -14.30 -32.78 -1.61
CA GLU A 241 -15.08 -32.11 -0.57
C GLU A 241 -14.52 -32.31 0.84
N ASN A 242 -13.87 -33.45 1.13
CA ASN A 242 -13.29 -33.70 2.45
C ASN A 242 -12.03 -32.85 2.67
N LYS A 243 -11.21 -32.72 1.64
CA LYS A 243 -10.03 -31.85 1.69
C LYS A 243 -10.43 -30.37 1.83
N ILE A 244 -11.44 -29.94 1.07
CA ILE A 244 -11.98 -28.56 1.18
C ILE A 244 -12.51 -28.31 2.60
N ALA A 245 -13.29 -29.21 3.18
CA ALA A 245 -13.82 -29.09 4.54
C ALA A 245 -12.71 -29.05 5.60
N ALA A 246 -11.69 -29.91 5.48
CA ALA A 246 -10.53 -29.90 6.36
C ALA A 246 -9.74 -28.59 6.24
N SER A 247 -9.56 -28.09 5.03
CA SER A 247 -8.90 -26.81 4.75
C SER A 247 -9.66 -25.65 5.37
N LYS A 248 -10.99 -25.61 5.25
CA LYS A 248 -11.84 -24.61 5.90
C LYS A 248 -11.72 -24.65 7.43
N THR A 249 -11.64 -25.84 8.01
CA THR A 249 -11.40 -25.99 9.46
C THR A 249 -10.07 -25.42 9.88
N PHE A 250 -9.01 -25.67 9.12
CA PHE A 250 -7.67 -25.10 9.37
C PHE A 250 -7.68 -23.58 9.25
N ILE A 251 -8.27 -23.03 8.19
CA ILE A 251 -8.36 -21.57 7.97
C ILE A 251 -9.11 -20.91 9.13
N ASN A 252 -10.25 -21.47 9.52
CA ASN A 252 -11.02 -20.94 10.64
C ASN A 252 -10.23 -20.97 11.95
N PHE A 253 -9.43 -22.02 12.20
CA PHE A 253 -8.54 -22.07 13.36
C PHE A 253 -7.47 -20.97 13.29
N MET A 254 -6.79 -20.81 12.17
CA MET A 254 -5.74 -19.80 12.00
C MET A 254 -6.25 -18.38 12.19
N ALA A 255 -7.44 -18.09 11.74
CA ALA A 255 -8.01 -16.75 11.76
C ALA A 255 -8.86 -16.42 13.00
N ASN A 256 -9.33 -17.43 13.76
CA ASN A 256 -10.33 -17.23 14.81
C ASN A 256 -10.00 -17.93 16.15
N SER A 257 -8.81 -18.51 16.30
CA SER A 257 -8.39 -19.08 17.58
C SER A 257 -7.74 -18.03 18.50
N ASP A 258 -7.55 -18.41 19.76
CA ASP A 258 -6.82 -17.60 20.73
C ASP A 258 -5.34 -17.37 20.35
N GLU A 259 -4.78 -18.17 19.42
CA GLU A 259 -3.41 -18.04 18.92
C GLU A 259 -3.29 -17.05 17.75
N THR A 260 -4.42 -16.60 17.17
CA THR A 260 -4.42 -15.68 16.01
C THR A 260 -3.64 -14.40 16.27
N ALA A 261 -3.88 -13.75 17.42
CA ALA A 261 -3.18 -12.52 17.81
C ALA A 261 -1.65 -12.72 17.85
N LYS A 262 -1.21 -13.83 18.43
CA LYS A 262 0.22 -14.16 18.52
C LYS A 262 0.83 -14.47 17.16
N ALA A 263 0.12 -15.17 16.28
CA ALA A 263 0.56 -15.48 14.94
C ALA A 263 0.75 -14.19 14.12
N VAL A 264 -0.22 -13.27 14.16
CA VAL A 264 -0.15 -11.98 13.49
C VAL A 264 0.99 -11.12 14.05
N LYS A 265 1.10 -10.99 15.38
CA LYS A 265 2.19 -10.23 16.02
C LYS A 265 3.58 -10.77 15.64
N THR A 266 3.73 -12.09 15.57
CA THR A 266 5.00 -12.75 15.18
C THR A 266 5.37 -12.46 13.72
N SER A 267 4.39 -12.24 12.85
CA SER A 267 4.63 -11.88 11.45
C SER A 267 4.99 -10.41 11.24
N THR A 268 4.89 -9.58 12.28
CA THR A 268 5.06 -8.11 12.25
C THR A 268 4.04 -7.36 11.38
N TYR A 269 2.96 -8.05 10.97
CA TYR A 269 1.81 -7.45 10.30
C TYR A 269 0.74 -7.02 11.29
N PHE A 270 -0.30 -6.36 10.80
CA PHE A 270 -1.45 -5.92 11.56
C PHE A 270 -2.63 -6.88 11.34
N SER A 271 -3.47 -7.03 12.36
CA SER A 271 -4.69 -7.81 12.20
C SER A 271 -5.68 -7.11 11.27
N VAL A 272 -6.39 -7.90 10.47
CA VAL A 272 -7.56 -7.41 9.74
C VAL A 272 -8.77 -7.22 10.64
N LYS A 273 -8.73 -7.75 11.87
CA LYS A 273 -9.82 -7.69 12.84
C LYS A 273 -9.75 -6.44 13.70
N ASN A 274 -10.85 -5.70 13.76
CA ASN A 274 -10.99 -4.54 14.62
C ASN A 274 -10.87 -4.90 16.12
N SER A 275 -11.30 -6.10 16.49
CA SER A 275 -11.18 -6.65 17.86
C SER A 275 -9.74 -6.88 18.31
N LEU A 276 -8.75 -6.84 17.39
CA LEU A 276 -7.32 -6.98 17.66
C LEU A 276 -6.55 -5.68 17.32
N SER A 277 -7.21 -4.53 17.38
CA SER A 277 -6.62 -3.23 17.07
C SER A 277 -5.57 -2.74 18.09
N ASP A 278 -5.49 -3.37 19.25
CA ASP A 278 -4.52 -3.07 20.32
C ASP A 278 -3.31 -4.02 20.35
N LEU A 279 -3.12 -4.79 19.30
CA LEU A 279 -2.11 -5.85 19.20
C LEU A 279 -0.68 -5.39 19.56
N TYR A 280 -0.36 -4.14 19.28
CA TYR A 280 0.95 -3.53 19.50
C TYR A 280 0.93 -2.42 20.58
N ALA A 281 0.00 -2.45 21.50
CA ALA A 281 -0.12 -1.44 22.57
C ALA A 281 1.14 -1.33 23.46
N ASP A 282 1.97 -2.38 23.49
CA ASP A 282 3.24 -2.47 24.23
C ASP A 282 4.49 -2.10 23.41
N ASP A 283 4.32 -1.75 22.12
CA ASP A 283 5.40 -1.36 21.20
C ASP A 283 5.07 0.03 20.61
N GLU A 284 5.78 1.06 21.07
CA GLU A 284 5.51 2.45 20.70
C GLU A 284 5.57 2.69 19.18
N VAL A 285 6.57 2.14 18.52
CA VAL A 285 6.77 2.34 17.06
C VAL A 285 5.69 1.64 16.25
N MET A 286 5.40 0.39 16.58
CA MET A 286 4.35 -0.39 15.92
C MET A 286 2.97 0.18 16.21
N ASN A 287 2.73 0.67 17.43
CA ASN A 287 1.47 1.29 17.82
C ASN A 287 1.23 2.61 17.06
N GLU A 288 2.25 3.44 16.89
CA GLU A 288 2.15 4.64 16.05
C GLU A 288 1.84 4.30 14.59
N TYR A 289 2.50 3.28 14.04
CA TYR A 289 2.21 2.83 12.68
C TYR A 289 0.79 2.25 12.53
N GLN A 290 0.29 1.55 13.55
CA GLN A 290 -1.05 0.96 13.54
C GLN A 290 -2.16 2.00 13.39
N LYS A 291 -1.94 3.24 13.83
CA LYS A 291 -2.89 4.35 13.64
C LYS A 291 -3.17 4.67 12.16
N LEU A 292 -2.29 4.24 11.26
CA LEU A 292 -2.47 4.42 9.82
C LEU A 292 -3.35 3.33 9.17
N MET A 293 -3.59 2.20 9.85
CA MET A 293 -4.38 1.09 9.28
C MET A 293 -5.82 1.48 8.91
N PRO A 294 -6.53 2.35 9.68
CA PRO A 294 -7.85 2.82 9.28
C PRO A 294 -7.90 3.60 7.96
N TYR A 295 -6.77 4.12 7.50
CA TYR A 295 -6.67 4.82 6.21
C TYR A 295 -6.48 3.89 5.01
N LEU A 296 -6.46 2.55 5.20
CA LEU A 296 -6.38 1.61 4.08
C LEU A 296 -7.58 1.83 3.15
N GLY A 297 -7.27 2.26 1.93
CA GLY A 297 -8.24 2.61 0.91
C GLY A 297 -8.71 1.41 0.09
N ASP A 298 -9.22 1.72 -1.11
CA ASP A 298 -9.68 0.73 -2.06
C ASP A 298 -8.55 -0.20 -2.54
N TYR A 299 -8.85 -1.49 -2.63
CA TYR A 299 -7.88 -2.51 -3.07
C TYR A 299 -7.94 -2.73 -4.59
N TYR A 300 -7.63 -1.70 -5.36
CA TYR A 300 -7.69 -1.69 -6.82
C TYR A 300 -6.78 -2.74 -7.52
N GLN A 301 -5.90 -3.40 -6.78
CA GLN A 301 -5.01 -4.45 -7.29
C GLN A 301 -5.77 -5.71 -7.75
N VAL A 302 -7.07 -5.78 -7.50
CA VAL A 302 -7.95 -6.84 -8.04
C VAL A 302 -8.41 -6.56 -9.48
N THR A 303 -8.05 -5.43 -10.06
CA THR A 303 -8.39 -5.09 -11.44
C THR A 303 -7.67 -6.04 -12.43
N PRO A 304 -8.35 -6.58 -13.45
CA PRO A 304 -7.73 -7.42 -14.47
C PRO A 304 -6.51 -6.75 -15.13
N GLY A 305 -5.52 -7.54 -15.57
CA GLY A 305 -4.30 -7.02 -16.17
C GLY A 305 -3.33 -6.34 -15.18
N TRP A 306 -3.50 -6.56 -13.87
CA TRP A 306 -2.71 -5.91 -12.82
C TRP A 306 -1.20 -6.01 -12.98
N ALA A 307 -0.67 -7.16 -13.38
CA ALA A 307 0.77 -7.36 -13.54
C ALA A 307 1.36 -6.50 -14.66
N GLU A 308 0.63 -6.40 -15.75
CA GLU A 308 0.95 -5.58 -16.92
C GLU A 308 0.82 -4.09 -16.61
N ALA A 309 -0.25 -3.71 -15.91
CA ALA A 309 -0.47 -2.34 -15.46
C ALA A 309 0.64 -1.86 -14.52
N ARG A 310 1.10 -2.69 -13.58
CA ARG A 310 2.28 -2.37 -12.75
C ARG A 310 3.51 -2.06 -13.58
N THR A 311 3.79 -2.89 -14.57
CA THR A 311 4.94 -2.68 -15.47
C THR A 311 4.79 -1.39 -16.27
N ALA A 312 3.63 -1.15 -16.84
CA ALA A 312 3.35 0.06 -17.59
C ALA A 312 3.45 1.33 -16.73
N TRP A 313 3.09 1.25 -15.44
CA TRP A 313 3.13 2.37 -14.51
C TRP A 313 4.54 2.93 -14.31
N TRP A 314 5.51 2.09 -13.95
CA TRP A 314 6.87 2.61 -13.76
C TRP A 314 7.53 3.03 -15.07
N ASN A 315 7.20 2.36 -16.20
CA ASN A 315 7.68 2.79 -17.51
C ASN A 315 7.16 4.21 -17.85
N MET A 316 5.91 4.50 -17.54
CA MET A 316 5.31 5.84 -17.69
C MET A 316 6.04 6.87 -16.83
N LEU A 317 6.30 6.57 -15.54
CA LEU A 317 7.03 7.48 -14.66
C LEU A 317 8.48 7.71 -15.15
N GLN A 318 9.16 6.69 -15.71
CA GLN A 318 10.47 6.86 -16.33
C GLN A 318 10.42 7.84 -17.50
N GLN A 319 9.44 7.69 -18.39
CA GLN A 319 9.27 8.59 -19.53
C GLN A 319 9.05 10.04 -19.06
N VAL A 320 8.25 10.25 -18.02
CA VAL A 320 8.06 11.59 -17.42
C VAL A 320 9.37 12.13 -16.85
N GLY A 321 10.13 11.31 -16.12
CA GLY A 321 11.44 11.69 -15.58
C GLY A 321 12.47 12.01 -16.67
N GLU A 322 12.34 11.43 -17.87
CA GLU A 322 13.15 11.70 -19.05
C GLU A 322 12.63 12.89 -19.87
N GLY A 323 11.54 13.54 -19.46
CA GLY A 323 11.00 14.77 -20.06
C GLY A 323 9.83 14.54 -21.03
N ALA A 324 9.18 13.39 -21.01
CA ALA A 324 7.95 13.18 -21.77
C ALA A 324 6.81 14.07 -21.24
N ASP A 325 5.90 14.43 -22.13
CA ASP A 325 4.65 15.11 -21.78
C ASP A 325 3.79 14.23 -20.88
N VAL A 326 3.41 14.73 -19.71
CA VAL A 326 2.71 13.97 -18.66
C VAL A 326 1.38 13.42 -19.17
N THR A 327 0.57 14.27 -19.80
CA THR A 327 -0.75 13.87 -20.31
C THR A 327 -0.62 12.73 -21.33
N THR A 328 0.33 12.84 -22.25
CA THR A 328 0.60 11.81 -23.26
C THR A 328 1.03 10.51 -22.58
N ALA A 329 2.01 10.55 -21.69
CA ALA A 329 2.56 9.37 -21.02
C ALA A 329 1.49 8.62 -20.21
N VAL A 330 0.65 9.33 -19.45
CA VAL A 330 -0.42 8.71 -18.65
C VAL A 330 -1.55 8.15 -19.51
N THR A 331 -1.88 8.80 -20.63
CA THR A 331 -2.86 8.28 -21.60
C THR A 331 -2.37 6.99 -22.26
N GLU A 332 -1.08 6.92 -22.62
CA GLU A 332 -0.46 5.71 -23.14
C GLU A 332 -0.43 4.58 -22.10
N PHE A 333 -0.16 4.92 -20.84
CA PHE A 333 -0.28 3.97 -19.73
C PHE A 333 -1.69 3.36 -19.67
N CYS A 334 -2.74 4.18 -19.61
CA CYS A 334 -4.12 3.69 -19.54
C CYS A 334 -4.50 2.85 -20.77
N THR A 335 -4.05 3.24 -21.95
CA THR A 335 -4.27 2.47 -23.17
C THR A 335 -3.63 1.08 -23.08
N THR A 336 -2.39 1.00 -22.61
CA THR A 336 -1.65 -0.25 -22.46
C THR A 336 -2.25 -1.14 -21.38
N ALA A 337 -2.55 -0.58 -20.20
CA ALA A 337 -3.10 -1.33 -19.09
C ALA A 337 -4.52 -1.87 -19.37
N ASN A 338 -5.34 -1.12 -20.11
CA ASN A 338 -6.69 -1.54 -20.48
C ASN A 338 -6.74 -2.52 -21.67
N ALA A 339 -5.63 -2.75 -22.35
CA ALA A 339 -5.53 -3.72 -23.44
C ALA A 339 -5.02 -5.11 -22.95
N ALA A 340 -4.52 -5.20 -21.72
CA ALA A 340 -3.99 -6.41 -21.10
C ALA A 340 -5.12 -7.25 -20.48
#